data_17ea8d5a91448fb7ab5e20989e493a87
#
_entry.id   17ea8d5a91448fb7ab5e20989e493a87
#
_cell.length_a   1.000
_cell.length_b   1.000
_cell.length_c   1.000
_cell.angle_alpha   90.00
_cell.angle_beta   90.00
_cell.angle_gamma   90.00
#
_symmetry.space_group_name_H-M   'P 1'
#
loop_
_entity.id
_entity.type
_entity.pdbx_description
1 polymer ?
#
loop_
_entity_poly.entity_id
_entity_poly.type
_entity_poly.pdbx_seq_one_letter_code
_entity_poly.pdbx_strand_id
1 'polypeptide(L)'
;GLLGSLFLDDLAQKTKRGQVGRVKAGRIPGGRCYGYDVVRDGEDRGKRTINQAEAAIVRRVYAEYVEGRSPLKIVQALNAEGIPGPRGGHWNVSALLGSAKRRNGLLNNSLYAGRITYNRQSFIKDPATGRRQARANPPEQWLTQDVPELAIVSREVFEAAEGRRATRPRPNPNIQRRPKHLLSGLLSCVACGGSVVVRTRKDGVIYFGCSVHMNRRGWENGRFVPAPEIEDRVLAALKAHLLAPDVIKTAVEAYRVERVRLSREAAKTRASLERELAEINRKTKWIIREIENGRGSAKGSDRLYELETR
;
A
#
# COMPACT_ATOMS: atom_id res chain seq x y z
N GLY A 1 -8.60 19.08 -20.16
CA GLY A 1 -9.85 19.82 -20.34
C GLY A 1 -11.08 18.96 -20.09
N LEU A 2 -12.24 19.56 -20.03
CA LEU A 2 -13.54 18.92 -19.67
C LEU A 2 -13.89 17.77 -20.60
N LEU A 3 -13.64 17.90 -21.91
CA LEU A 3 -13.86 16.84 -22.91
C LEU A 3 -13.01 15.60 -22.65
N GLY A 4 -11.77 15.74 -22.21
CA GLY A 4 -10.91 14.62 -21.86
C GLY A 4 -11.39 13.84 -20.64
N SER A 5 -11.91 14.52 -19.61
CA SER A 5 -12.48 13.84 -18.44
C SER A 5 -13.76 13.07 -18.79
N LEU A 6 -14.66 13.66 -19.58
CA LEU A 6 -15.88 13.00 -20.05
C LEU A 6 -15.58 11.76 -20.89
N PHE A 7 -14.58 11.82 -21.77
CA PHE A 7 -14.15 10.66 -22.57
C PHE A 7 -13.60 9.53 -21.67
N LEU A 8 -12.79 9.86 -20.65
CA LEU A 8 -12.26 8.86 -19.73
C LEU A 8 -13.36 8.21 -18.88
N ASP A 9 -14.36 8.98 -18.47
CA ASP A 9 -15.50 8.48 -17.70
C ASP A 9 -16.38 7.55 -18.55
N ASP A 10 -16.67 7.89 -19.82
CA ASP A 10 -17.40 7.03 -20.75
C ASP A 10 -16.63 5.73 -21.01
N LEU A 11 -15.32 5.81 -21.25
CA LEU A 11 -14.47 4.64 -21.42
C LEU A 11 -14.46 3.74 -20.17
N ALA A 12 -14.40 4.33 -18.98
CA ALA A 12 -14.46 3.58 -17.72
C ALA A 12 -15.81 2.87 -17.54
N GLN A 13 -16.92 3.53 -17.89
CA GLN A 13 -18.26 2.93 -17.84
C GLN A 13 -18.42 1.80 -18.86
N LYS A 14 -17.96 1.98 -20.11
CA LYS A 14 -17.99 0.94 -21.15
C LYS A 14 -17.17 -0.27 -20.73
N THR A 15 -15.96 -0.05 -20.19
CA THR A 15 -15.10 -1.11 -19.67
C THR A 15 -15.77 -1.87 -18.52
N LYS A 16 -16.39 -1.15 -17.58
CA LYS A 16 -17.10 -1.76 -16.44
C LYS A 16 -18.30 -2.60 -16.91
N ARG A 17 -19.09 -2.10 -17.86
CA ARG A 17 -20.21 -2.86 -18.46
C ARG A 17 -19.71 -4.15 -19.12
N GLY A 18 -18.64 -4.08 -19.91
CA GLY A 18 -18.02 -5.24 -20.53
C GLY A 18 -17.53 -6.27 -19.52
N GLN A 19 -16.91 -5.83 -18.42
CA GLN A 19 -16.46 -6.71 -17.33
C GLN A 19 -17.64 -7.38 -16.61
N VAL A 20 -18.72 -6.65 -16.33
CA VAL A 20 -19.95 -7.19 -15.73
C VAL A 20 -20.57 -8.25 -16.66
N GLY A 21 -20.67 -7.98 -17.96
CA GLY A 21 -21.18 -8.95 -18.95
C GLY A 21 -20.35 -10.25 -18.96
N ARG A 22 -19.02 -10.13 -18.90
CA ARG A 22 -18.14 -11.31 -18.81
C ARG A 22 -18.38 -12.13 -17.55
N VAL A 23 -18.52 -11.48 -16.38
CA VAL A 23 -18.80 -12.18 -15.13
C VAL A 23 -20.12 -12.92 -15.16
N LYS A 24 -21.20 -12.29 -15.67
CA LYS A 24 -22.51 -12.93 -15.85
C LYS A 24 -22.45 -14.14 -16.79
N ALA A 25 -21.52 -14.11 -17.76
CA ALA A 25 -21.27 -15.24 -18.67
C ALA A 25 -20.27 -16.27 -18.08
N GLY A 26 -20.01 -16.25 -16.76
CA GLY A 26 -19.06 -17.19 -16.11
C GLY A 26 -17.59 -16.95 -16.46
N ARG A 27 -17.25 -15.82 -17.07
CA ARG A 27 -15.88 -15.50 -17.48
C ARG A 27 -15.23 -14.52 -16.50
N ILE A 28 -13.98 -14.77 -16.14
CA ILE A 28 -13.26 -13.90 -15.21
C ILE A 28 -12.71 -12.68 -15.95
N PRO A 29 -12.97 -11.44 -15.48
CA PRO A 29 -12.62 -10.21 -16.19
C PRO A 29 -11.13 -9.83 -16.05
N GLY A 30 -10.22 -10.77 -16.03
CA GLY A 30 -8.78 -10.51 -16.07
C GLY A 30 -7.98 -11.11 -14.93
N GLY A 31 -6.66 -10.89 -14.98
CA GLY A 31 -5.69 -11.37 -14.01
C GLY A 31 -5.33 -12.86 -14.13
N ARG A 32 -4.08 -13.20 -13.81
CA ARG A 32 -3.66 -14.61 -13.63
C ARG A 32 -4.16 -15.10 -12.27
N CYS A 33 -4.64 -16.34 -12.22
CA CYS A 33 -5.01 -17.01 -10.98
C CYS A 33 -4.27 -18.33 -10.93
N TYR A 34 -3.53 -18.60 -9.90
CA TYR A 34 -2.82 -19.86 -9.71
C TYR A 34 -3.82 -21.01 -9.68
N GLY A 35 -3.51 -22.11 -10.32
CA GLY A 35 -4.44 -23.25 -10.48
C GLY A 35 -5.28 -23.19 -11.74
N TYR A 36 -5.15 -22.14 -12.57
CA TYR A 36 -5.95 -21.99 -13.78
C TYR A 36 -5.15 -21.42 -14.96
N ASP A 37 -5.39 -22.00 -16.12
CA ASP A 37 -4.93 -21.48 -17.39
C ASP A 37 -6.01 -20.62 -18.07
N VAL A 38 -5.60 -19.72 -18.95
CA VAL A 38 -6.50 -18.89 -19.75
C VAL A 38 -6.53 -19.43 -21.17
N VAL A 39 -7.69 -19.78 -21.66
CA VAL A 39 -7.89 -20.12 -23.08
C VAL A 39 -7.66 -18.86 -23.91
N ARG A 40 -6.70 -18.91 -24.83
CA ARG A 40 -6.28 -17.73 -25.62
C ARG A 40 -6.96 -17.64 -26.96
N ASP A 41 -7.35 -18.79 -27.53
CA ASP A 41 -7.82 -18.89 -28.90
C ASP A 41 -9.17 -19.59 -28.98
N GLY A 42 -9.87 -19.45 -30.12
CA GLY A 42 -11.16 -20.08 -30.39
C GLY A 42 -12.35 -19.37 -29.74
N GLU A 43 -13.52 -20.03 -29.80
CA GLU A 43 -14.78 -19.54 -29.23
C GLU A 43 -14.74 -19.37 -27.71
N ASP A 44 -13.94 -20.17 -27.06
CA ASP A 44 -13.76 -20.19 -25.61
C ASP A 44 -12.73 -19.16 -25.11
N ARG A 45 -12.25 -18.30 -25.97
CA ARG A 45 -11.27 -17.27 -25.63
C ARG A 45 -11.68 -16.49 -24.39
N GLY A 46 -10.77 -16.50 -23.41
CA GLY A 46 -10.95 -15.83 -22.11
C GLY A 46 -11.69 -16.65 -21.06
N LYS A 47 -12.12 -17.87 -21.38
CA LYS A 47 -12.50 -18.86 -20.37
C LYS A 47 -11.27 -19.35 -19.59
N ARG A 48 -11.52 -19.96 -18.48
CA ARG A 48 -10.50 -20.60 -17.64
C ARG A 48 -10.64 -22.11 -17.70
N THR A 49 -9.50 -22.80 -17.68
CA THR A 49 -9.41 -24.24 -17.48
C THR A 49 -8.58 -24.51 -16.24
N ILE A 50 -8.87 -25.60 -15.55
CA ILE A 50 -8.10 -26.00 -14.37
C ILE A 50 -6.75 -26.55 -14.82
N ASN A 51 -5.67 -25.95 -14.33
CA ASN A 51 -4.32 -26.49 -14.45
C ASN A 51 -4.13 -27.56 -13.37
N GLN A 52 -4.10 -28.82 -13.75
CA GLN A 52 -4.11 -29.94 -12.80
C GLN A 52 -2.89 -29.94 -11.86
N ALA A 53 -1.70 -29.57 -12.36
CA ALA A 53 -0.49 -29.50 -11.56
C ALA A 53 -0.59 -28.43 -10.46
N GLU A 54 -0.99 -27.21 -10.85
CA GLU A 54 -1.19 -26.12 -9.88
C GLU A 54 -2.39 -26.39 -8.96
N ALA A 55 -3.47 -27.00 -9.48
CA ALA A 55 -4.64 -27.36 -8.70
C ALA A 55 -4.34 -28.38 -7.60
N ALA A 56 -3.45 -29.32 -7.85
CA ALA A 56 -2.98 -30.27 -6.83
C ALA A 56 -2.31 -29.52 -5.66
N ILE A 57 -1.50 -28.51 -5.96
CA ILE A 57 -0.87 -27.67 -4.92
C ILE A 57 -1.91 -26.83 -4.17
N VAL A 58 -2.92 -26.30 -4.86
CA VAL A 58 -4.03 -25.57 -4.21
C VAL A 58 -4.77 -26.50 -3.23
N ARG A 59 -5.15 -27.72 -3.65
CA ARG A 59 -5.82 -28.70 -2.77
C ARG A 59 -4.98 -29.02 -1.56
N ARG A 60 -3.68 -29.29 -1.75
CA ARG A 60 -2.73 -29.53 -0.67
C ARG A 60 -2.67 -28.36 0.33
N VAL A 61 -2.56 -27.13 -0.15
CA VAL A 61 -2.52 -25.94 0.71
C VAL A 61 -3.79 -25.82 1.56
N TYR A 62 -4.96 -26.06 0.97
CA TYR A 62 -6.22 -26.03 1.71
C TYR A 62 -6.31 -27.15 2.75
N ALA A 63 -5.96 -28.38 2.38
CA ALA A 63 -5.96 -29.53 3.30
C ALA A 63 -5.04 -29.29 4.51
N GLU A 64 -3.75 -28.98 4.26
CA GLU A 64 -2.79 -28.70 5.32
C GLU A 64 -3.23 -27.50 6.20
N TYR A 65 -3.85 -26.49 5.58
CA TYR A 65 -4.33 -25.33 6.33
C TYR A 65 -5.52 -25.69 7.22
N VAL A 66 -6.49 -26.47 6.75
CA VAL A 66 -7.67 -26.89 7.52
C VAL A 66 -7.26 -27.82 8.65
N GLU A 67 -6.31 -28.74 8.42
CA GLU A 67 -5.72 -29.64 9.43
C GLU A 67 -4.96 -28.92 10.56
N GLY A 68 -4.74 -27.63 10.46
CA GLY A 68 -4.10 -26.89 11.56
C GLY A 68 -2.69 -26.38 11.27
N ARG A 69 -2.07 -26.75 10.15
CA ARG A 69 -0.72 -26.32 9.82
C ARG A 69 -0.65 -24.79 9.63
N SER A 70 0.41 -24.17 10.13
CA SER A 70 0.54 -22.72 10.01
C SER A 70 0.90 -22.30 8.58
N PRO A 71 0.39 -21.16 8.07
CA PRO A 71 0.73 -20.67 6.72
C PRO A 71 2.24 -20.54 6.47
N LEU A 72 3.01 -20.22 7.51
CA LEU A 72 4.46 -20.14 7.41
C LEU A 72 5.09 -21.52 7.16
N LYS A 73 4.64 -22.55 7.87
CA LYS A 73 5.13 -23.93 7.68
C LYS A 73 4.75 -24.49 6.32
N ILE A 74 3.54 -24.17 5.81
CA ILE A 74 3.09 -24.54 4.46
C ILE A 74 4.01 -23.91 3.41
N VAL A 75 4.23 -22.61 3.50
CA VAL A 75 5.11 -21.86 2.57
C VAL A 75 6.54 -22.39 2.60
N GLN A 76 7.06 -22.70 3.78
CA GLN A 76 8.40 -23.25 3.92
C GLN A 76 8.55 -24.64 3.28
N ALA A 77 7.52 -25.51 3.39
CA ALA A 77 7.52 -26.81 2.75
C ALA A 77 7.49 -26.68 1.22
N LEU A 78 6.58 -25.87 0.67
CA LEU A 78 6.50 -25.63 -0.77
C LEU A 78 7.80 -25.07 -1.36
N ASN A 79 8.46 -24.16 -0.64
CA ASN A 79 9.75 -23.61 -1.07
C ASN A 79 10.89 -24.61 -0.96
N ALA A 80 10.90 -25.47 0.08
CA ALA A 80 11.91 -26.51 0.23
C ALA A 80 11.81 -27.58 -0.85
N GLU A 81 10.59 -27.86 -1.33
CA GLU A 81 10.32 -28.77 -2.45
C GLU A 81 10.57 -28.12 -3.82
N GLY A 82 10.98 -26.84 -3.87
CA GLY A 82 11.24 -26.15 -5.13
C GLY A 82 9.99 -25.81 -5.95
N ILE A 83 8.78 -25.92 -5.37
CA ILE A 83 7.52 -25.64 -6.06
C ILE A 83 7.41 -24.14 -6.34
N PRO A 84 7.27 -23.72 -7.62
CA PRO A 84 7.19 -22.30 -7.96
C PRO A 84 5.90 -21.67 -7.44
N GLY A 85 6.01 -20.45 -6.90
CA GLY A 85 4.85 -19.67 -6.45
C GLY A 85 4.06 -19.05 -7.61
N PRO A 86 2.93 -18.39 -7.34
CA PRO A 86 1.99 -17.88 -8.36
C PRO A 86 2.57 -16.93 -9.42
N ARG A 87 3.78 -16.43 -9.21
CA ARG A 87 4.51 -15.53 -10.15
C ARG A 87 5.84 -16.11 -10.61
N GLY A 88 6.02 -17.43 -10.49
CA GLY A 88 7.26 -18.13 -10.84
C GLY A 88 8.38 -18.00 -9.81
N GLY A 89 8.19 -17.19 -8.74
CA GLY A 89 9.16 -17.05 -7.66
C GLY A 89 8.79 -17.91 -6.44
N HIS A 90 9.46 -17.63 -5.31
CA HIS A 90 9.16 -18.32 -4.05
C HIS A 90 7.78 -18.00 -3.48
N TRP A 91 7.20 -18.94 -2.78
CA TRP A 91 6.00 -18.74 -1.99
C TRP A 91 6.26 -17.80 -0.81
N ASN A 92 5.28 -16.95 -0.50
CA ASN A 92 5.27 -16.09 0.66
C ASN A 92 3.96 -16.26 1.43
N VAL A 93 3.99 -16.07 2.73
CA VAL A 93 2.77 -16.13 3.58
C VAL A 93 1.67 -15.19 3.07
N SER A 94 2.03 -14.04 2.52
CA SER A 94 1.08 -13.12 1.92
C SER A 94 0.42 -13.64 0.63
N ALA A 95 1.04 -14.57 -0.09
CA ALA A 95 0.41 -15.22 -1.24
C ALA A 95 -0.73 -16.15 -0.80
N LEU A 96 -0.58 -16.82 0.35
CA LEU A 96 -1.63 -17.66 0.93
C LEU A 96 -2.72 -16.84 1.61
N LEU A 97 -2.35 -16.01 2.58
CA LEU A 97 -3.29 -15.28 3.43
C LEU A 97 -3.86 -14.02 2.76
N GLY A 98 -3.07 -13.36 1.93
CA GLY A 98 -3.46 -12.08 1.34
C GLY A 98 -3.90 -11.04 2.37
N SER A 99 -4.88 -10.25 1.98
CA SER A 99 -5.58 -9.32 2.85
C SER A 99 -7.06 -9.69 2.92
N ALA A 100 -7.55 -9.96 4.12
CA ALA A 100 -8.97 -10.25 4.36
C ALA A 100 -9.88 -9.11 3.87
N LYS A 101 -9.44 -7.85 4.04
CA LYS A 101 -10.17 -6.66 3.60
C LYS A 101 -10.29 -6.57 2.07
N ARG A 102 -9.25 -7.01 1.34
CA ARG A 102 -9.24 -7.03 -0.14
C ARG A 102 -9.71 -8.37 -0.70
N ARG A 103 -9.92 -9.37 0.14
CA ARG A 103 -10.21 -10.76 -0.23
C ARG A 103 -9.28 -11.29 -1.34
N ASN A 104 -8.00 -10.95 -1.26
CA ASN A 104 -6.96 -11.49 -2.12
C ASN A 104 -6.12 -12.52 -1.33
N GLY A 105 -5.27 -13.26 -2.04
CA GLY A 105 -4.55 -14.41 -1.49
C GLY A 105 -5.30 -15.70 -1.78
N LEU A 106 -4.55 -16.80 -1.79
CA LEU A 106 -5.07 -18.10 -2.20
C LEU A 106 -6.24 -18.54 -1.31
N LEU A 107 -6.12 -18.47 0.00
CA LEU A 107 -7.16 -18.86 0.96
C LEU A 107 -8.38 -17.93 1.01
N ASN A 108 -8.40 -16.84 0.24
CA ASN A 108 -9.52 -15.87 0.17
C ASN A 108 -10.23 -15.85 -1.18
N ASN A 109 -9.74 -16.62 -2.14
CA ASN A 109 -10.26 -16.56 -3.49
C ASN A 109 -11.40 -17.56 -3.66
N SER A 110 -12.63 -17.06 -3.70
CA SER A 110 -13.84 -17.87 -3.86
C SER A 110 -13.91 -18.66 -5.15
N LEU A 111 -13.07 -18.34 -6.15
CA LEU A 111 -12.99 -19.10 -7.39
C LEU A 111 -12.59 -20.55 -7.14
N TYR A 112 -11.75 -20.82 -6.14
CA TYR A 112 -11.35 -22.19 -5.81
C TYR A 112 -12.52 -23.06 -5.33
N ALA A 113 -13.58 -22.44 -4.80
CA ALA A 113 -14.85 -23.09 -4.47
C ALA A 113 -15.92 -22.92 -5.59
N GLY A 114 -15.51 -22.61 -6.82
CA GLY A 114 -16.41 -22.47 -7.95
C GLY A 114 -17.29 -21.21 -7.93
N ARG A 115 -16.81 -20.11 -7.34
CA ARG A 115 -17.57 -18.84 -7.32
C ARG A 115 -16.70 -17.67 -7.74
N ILE A 116 -17.07 -16.99 -8.82
CA ILE A 116 -16.51 -15.70 -9.23
C ILE A 116 -17.10 -14.62 -8.33
N THR A 117 -16.25 -13.74 -7.77
CA THR A 117 -16.68 -12.53 -7.05
C THR A 117 -15.99 -11.33 -7.66
N TYR A 118 -16.76 -10.46 -8.29
CA TYR A 118 -16.30 -9.25 -8.96
C TYR A 118 -16.72 -7.99 -8.21
N ASN A 119 -16.08 -6.85 -8.51
CA ASN A 119 -16.34 -5.54 -7.93
C ASN A 119 -16.10 -5.44 -6.41
N ARG A 120 -15.18 -6.24 -5.88
CA ARG A 120 -14.81 -6.21 -4.45
C ARG A 120 -14.10 -4.94 -4.02
N GLN A 121 -13.51 -4.23 -4.96
CA GLN A 121 -12.77 -2.99 -4.71
C GLN A 121 -12.86 -2.05 -5.90
N SER A 122 -12.87 -0.76 -5.59
CA SER A 122 -12.68 0.34 -6.52
C SER A 122 -11.29 0.97 -6.35
N PHE A 123 -10.86 1.70 -7.37
CA PHE A 123 -9.58 2.40 -7.34
C PHE A 123 -9.83 3.90 -7.50
N ILE A 124 -9.43 4.65 -6.50
CA ILE A 124 -9.53 6.11 -6.48
C ILE A 124 -8.13 6.68 -6.64
N LYS A 125 -8.00 7.71 -7.47
CA LYS A 125 -6.74 8.46 -7.60
C LYS A 125 -6.64 9.41 -6.41
N ASP A 126 -5.55 9.33 -5.67
CA ASP A 126 -5.25 10.24 -4.58
C ASP A 126 -4.89 11.62 -5.17
N PRO A 127 -5.62 12.69 -4.81
CA PRO A 127 -5.37 14.02 -5.37
C PRO A 127 -3.97 14.57 -5.04
N ALA A 128 -3.47 14.26 -3.84
CA ALA A 128 -2.19 14.78 -3.37
C ALA A 128 -0.98 14.08 -4.00
N THR A 129 -1.07 12.76 -4.20
CA THR A 129 0.06 11.95 -4.67
C THR A 129 -0.08 11.46 -6.11
N GLY A 130 -1.25 11.63 -6.72
CA GLY A 130 -1.58 11.09 -8.04
C GLY A 130 -1.64 9.55 -8.11
N ARG A 131 -1.41 8.84 -7.01
CA ARG A 131 -1.35 7.37 -6.96
C ARG A 131 -2.74 6.76 -6.83
N ARG A 132 -2.93 5.59 -7.47
CA ARG A 132 -4.17 4.82 -7.32
C ARG A 132 -4.22 4.14 -5.94
N GLN A 133 -5.26 4.44 -5.18
CA GLN A 133 -5.56 3.79 -3.90
C GLN A 133 -6.74 2.83 -4.05
N ALA A 134 -6.60 1.60 -3.56
CA ALA A 134 -7.68 0.62 -3.53
C ALA A 134 -8.60 0.87 -2.33
N ARG A 135 -9.90 0.98 -2.58
CA ARG A 135 -10.97 1.06 -1.59
C ARG A 135 -11.84 -0.19 -1.69
N ALA A 136 -12.12 -0.83 -0.56
CA ALA A 136 -13.04 -1.96 -0.53
C ALA A 136 -14.47 -1.47 -0.78
N ASN A 137 -15.17 -2.13 -1.70
CA ASN A 137 -16.59 -1.88 -1.91
C ASN A 137 -17.40 -2.68 -0.89
N PRO A 138 -18.56 -2.20 -0.47
CA PRO A 138 -19.46 -2.94 0.39
C PRO A 138 -19.96 -4.22 -0.32
N PRO A 139 -20.28 -5.29 0.43
CA PRO A 139 -20.67 -6.58 -0.13
C PRO A 139 -21.88 -6.52 -1.08
N GLU A 140 -22.81 -5.59 -0.87
CA GLU A 140 -24.02 -5.39 -1.65
C GLU A 140 -23.70 -4.98 -3.11
N GLN A 141 -22.53 -4.39 -3.33
CA GLN A 141 -22.07 -4.00 -4.66
C GLN A 141 -21.28 -5.11 -5.38
N TRP A 142 -21.08 -6.25 -4.73
CA TRP A 142 -20.34 -7.34 -5.33
C TRP A 142 -21.23 -8.09 -6.30
N LEU A 143 -20.69 -8.45 -7.45
CA LEU A 143 -21.32 -9.34 -8.39
C LEU A 143 -20.73 -10.73 -8.19
N THR A 144 -21.56 -11.68 -7.88
CA THR A 144 -21.19 -13.10 -7.72
C THR A 144 -21.81 -13.93 -8.82
N GLN A 145 -21.04 -14.90 -9.34
CA GLN A 145 -21.49 -15.88 -10.32
C GLN A 145 -20.93 -17.24 -9.93
N ASP A 146 -21.80 -18.23 -9.79
CA ASP A 146 -21.38 -19.60 -9.54
C ASP A 146 -20.91 -20.25 -10.85
N VAL A 147 -19.76 -20.94 -10.77
CA VAL A 147 -19.06 -21.63 -11.86
C VAL A 147 -18.48 -22.95 -11.31
N PRO A 148 -19.33 -23.93 -10.98
CA PRO A 148 -18.93 -25.14 -10.29
C PRO A 148 -17.88 -25.94 -11.07
N GLU A 149 -17.85 -25.83 -12.39
CA GLU A 149 -16.85 -26.47 -13.28
C GLU A 149 -15.42 -25.97 -13.02
N LEU A 150 -15.26 -24.81 -12.39
CA LEU A 150 -13.97 -24.28 -12.03
C LEU A 150 -13.58 -24.55 -10.56
N ALA A 151 -14.36 -25.33 -9.82
CA ALA A 151 -14.05 -25.64 -8.44
C ALA A 151 -12.82 -26.56 -8.34
N ILE A 152 -11.82 -26.14 -7.57
CA ILE A 152 -10.63 -26.94 -7.26
C ILE A 152 -10.77 -27.64 -5.90
N VAL A 153 -11.45 -26.98 -4.94
CA VAL A 153 -11.77 -27.50 -3.62
C VAL A 153 -13.27 -27.49 -3.39
N SER A 154 -13.76 -28.36 -2.51
CA SER A 154 -15.17 -28.36 -2.15
C SER A 154 -15.52 -27.11 -1.35
N ARG A 155 -16.80 -26.79 -1.32
CA ARG A 155 -17.32 -25.61 -0.62
C ARG A 155 -17.08 -25.73 0.89
N GLU A 156 -17.24 -26.92 1.44
CA GLU A 156 -17.03 -27.22 2.86
C GLU A 156 -15.58 -26.94 3.28
N VAL A 157 -14.61 -27.38 2.47
CA VAL A 157 -13.18 -27.15 2.70
C VAL A 157 -12.84 -25.66 2.64
N PHE A 158 -13.44 -24.93 1.69
CA PHE A 158 -13.26 -23.50 1.58
C PHE A 158 -13.82 -22.76 2.81
N GLU A 159 -15.05 -23.11 3.23
CA GLU A 159 -15.71 -22.50 4.40
C GLU A 159 -14.97 -22.84 5.71
N ALA A 160 -14.48 -24.07 5.87
CA ALA A 160 -13.63 -24.46 7.00
C ALA A 160 -12.34 -23.62 7.06
N ALA A 161 -11.68 -23.39 5.92
CA ALA A 161 -10.51 -22.52 5.83
C ALA A 161 -10.86 -21.05 6.17
N GLU A 162 -12.03 -20.57 5.75
CA GLU A 162 -12.52 -19.23 6.07
C GLU A 162 -12.82 -19.09 7.57
N GLY A 163 -13.49 -20.04 8.19
CA GLY A 163 -13.77 -20.09 9.62
C GLY A 163 -12.48 -20.05 10.45
N ARG A 164 -11.53 -20.92 10.14
CA ARG A 164 -10.22 -20.92 10.80
C ARG A 164 -9.47 -19.59 10.67
N ARG A 165 -9.60 -18.90 9.55
CA ARG A 165 -9.00 -17.59 9.34
C ARG A 165 -9.70 -16.51 10.15
N ALA A 166 -11.02 -16.58 10.31
CA ALA A 166 -11.81 -15.61 11.07
C ALA A 166 -11.46 -15.63 12.57
N THR A 167 -11.20 -16.81 13.12
CA THR A 167 -10.82 -17.00 14.53
C THR A 167 -9.37 -16.60 14.82
N ARG A 168 -8.55 -16.37 13.79
CA ARG A 168 -7.15 -15.99 14.00
C ARG A 168 -7.02 -14.57 14.54
N PRO A 169 -6.29 -14.35 15.67
CA PRO A 169 -6.04 -13.02 16.20
C PRO A 169 -5.41 -12.10 15.14
N ARG A 170 -6.02 -10.97 14.90
CA ARG A 170 -5.48 -9.95 14.00
C ARG A 170 -4.68 -8.96 14.82
N PRO A 171 -3.36 -8.89 14.68
CA PRO A 171 -2.58 -7.88 15.38
C PRO A 171 -3.03 -6.49 14.93
N ASN A 172 -3.16 -5.58 15.90
CA ASN A 172 -3.55 -4.19 15.61
C ASN A 172 -2.49 -3.55 14.70
N PRO A 173 -2.85 -3.10 13.47
CA PRO A 173 -1.90 -2.54 12.53
C PRO A 173 -1.20 -1.27 13.04
N ASN A 174 -1.82 -0.54 13.95
CA ASN A 174 -1.22 0.66 14.54
C ASN A 174 -0.08 0.34 15.52
N ILE A 175 -0.13 -0.84 16.18
CA ILE A 175 0.93 -1.30 17.09
C ILE A 175 2.14 -1.79 16.28
N GLN A 176 1.92 -2.37 15.09
CA GLN A 176 3.00 -2.94 14.26
C GLN A 176 3.78 -1.90 13.47
N ARG A 177 3.27 -0.70 13.25
CA ARG A 177 3.89 0.33 12.40
C ARG A 177 4.86 1.24 13.12
N ARG A 178 4.90 1.22 14.45
CA ARG A 178 5.85 2.04 15.20
C ARG A 178 7.17 1.29 15.36
N PRO A 179 8.29 1.88 14.94
CA PRO A 179 9.60 1.30 15.23
C PRO A 179 9.76 1.23 16.76
N LYS A 180 10.02 0.03 17.28
CA LYS A 180 10.17 -0.21 18.72
C LYS A 180 11.64 -0.20 19.18
N HIS A 181 12.55 -0.25 18.22
CA HIS A 181 13.99 -0.37 18.47
C HIS A 181 14.72 0.61 17.56
N LEU A 182 15.87 1.10 18.02
CA LEU A 182 16.66 2.16 17.40
C LEU A 182 16.87 1.95 15.89
N LEU A 183 17.25 0.76 15.49
CA LEU A 183 17.58 0.43 14.09
C LEU A 183 16.45 -0.27 13.34
N SER A 184 15.19 -0.24 13.85
CA SER A 184 14.04 -0.87 13.18
C SER A 184 13.78 -0.25 11.81
N GLY A 185 13.83 -1.08 10.76
CA GLY A 185 13.58 -0.65 9.38
C GLY A 185 14.79 -0.02 8.67
N LEU A 186 15.90 0.16 9.34
CA LEU A 186 17.12 0.76 8.78
C LEU A 186 18.16 -0.29 8.33
N LEU A 187 18.05 -1.53 8.80
CA LEU A 187 19.01 -2.58 8.52
C LEU A 187 18.59 -3.43 7.31
N SER A 188 19.54 -3.71 6.42
CA SER A 188 19.42 -4.63 5.30
C SER A 188 20.43 -5.75 5.35
N CYS A 189 20.07 -6.91 4.84
CA CYS A 189 20.95 -8.07 4.75
C CYS A 189 21.84 -7.97 3.50
N VAL A 190 23.16 -7.96 3.66
CA VAL A 190 24.12 -7.85 2.56
C VAL A 190 23.99 -9.02 1.58
N ALA A 191 23.73 -10.24 2.09
CA ALA A 191 23.66 -11.44 1.25
C ALA A 191 22.43 -11.49 0.32
N CYS A 192 21.29 -10.86 0.70
CA CYS A 192 20.05 -10.99 -0.08
C CYS A 192 19.28 -9.66 -0.27
N GLY A 193 19.79 -8.54 0.20
CA GLY A 193 19.12 -7.22 0.16
C GLY A 193 17.83 -7.12 1.01
N GLY A 194 17.39 -8.21 1.66
CA GLY A 194 16.18 -8.24 2.46
C GLY A 194 16.31 -7.47 3.77
N SER A 195 15.18 -7.00 4.32
CA SER A 195 15.16 -6.29 5.59
C SER A 195 15.65 -7.19 6.74
N VAL A 196 16.44 -6.63 7.63
CA VAL A 196 16.81 -7.24 8.90
C VAL A 196 15.80 -6.78 9.95
N VAL A 197 15.23 -7.73 10.68
CA VAL A 197 14.13 -7.50 11.62
C VAL A 197 14.40 -8.18 12.96
N VAL A 198 13.68 -7.78 14.00
CA VAL A 198 13.70 -8.48 15.29
C VAL A 198 13.22 -9.92 15.10
N ARG A 199 14.01 -10.88 15.52
CA ARG A 199 13.78 -12.31 15.34
C ARG A 199 13.29 -12.98 16.61
N THR A 200 13.99 -12.75 17.68
CA THR A 200 13.73 -13.35 18.96
C THR A 200 14.21 -12.45 20.09
N ARG A 201 13.69 -12.73 21.28
CA ARG A 201 14.20 -12.18 22.53
C ARG A 201 14.60 -13.35 23.41
N LYS A 202 15.83 -13.34 23.88
CA LYS A 202 16.38 -14.34 24.79
C LYS A 202 17.06 -13.61 25.93
N ASP A 203 16.74 -13.95 27.16
CA ASP A 203 17.29 -13.37 28.39
C ASP A 203 17.25 -11.82 28.40
N GLY A 204 16.13 -11.24 27.96
CA GLY A 204 15.95 -9.79 27.84
C GLY A 204 16.61 -9.16 26.60
N VAL A 205 17.55 -9.84 25.95
CA VAL A 205 18.26 -9.34 24.78
C VAL A 205 17.49 -9.61 23.49
N ILE A 206 17.42 -8.60 22.63
CA ILE A 206 16.81 -8.67 21.32
C ILE A 206 17.85 -9.10 20.29
N TYR A 207 17.44 -9.98 19.39
CA TYR A 207 18.28 -10.45 18.29
C TYR A 207 17.68 -10.06 16.96
N PHE A 208 18.48 -9.44 16.11
CA PHE A 208 18.17 -9.15 14.73
C PHE A 208 18.55 -10.31 13.81
N GLY A 209 17.80 -10.48 12.71
CA GLY A 209 18.08 -11.47 11.69
C GLY A 209 17.36 -11.20 10.38
N CYS A 210 17.81 -11.82 9.31
CA CYS A 210 17.28 -11.63 7.97
C CYS A 210 15.82 -12.11 7.86
N SER A 211 14.92 -11.25 7.37
CA SER A 211 13.50 -11.57 7.15
C SER A 211 13.30 -12.58 6.02
N VAL A 212 14.17 -12.56 5.02
CA VAL A 212 14.11 -13.50 3.88
C VAL A 212 14.44 -14.91 4.33
N HIS A 213 15.49 -15.08 5.13
CA HIS A 213 15.83 -16.38 5.73
C HIS A 213 14.67 -16.93 6.56
N MET A 214 13.95 -16.07 7.30
CA MET A 214 12.78 -16.47 8.08
C MET A 214 11.66 -17.05 7.23
N ASN A 215 11.36 -16.39 6.12
CA ASN A 215 10.20 -16.73 5.29
C ASN A 215 10.49 -17.87 4.30
N ARG A 216 11.74 -18.04 3.87
CA ARG A 216 12.07 -18.91 2.74
C ARG A 216 12.90 -20.14 3.09
N ARG A 217 13.55 -20.19 4.26
CA ARG A 217 14.47 -21.30 4.67
C ARG A 217 15.27 -21.85 3.49
N GLY A 218 16.32 -21.21 3.11
CA GLY A 218 17.13 -21.65 1.96
C GLY A 218 18.26 -20.67 1.64
N TRP A 219 18.32 -19.57 2.39
CA TRP A 219 19.43 -18.64 2.29
C TRP A 219 20.44 -18.87 3.42
N GLU A 220 21.70 -18.81 3.08
CA GLU A 220 22.84 -19.13 3.96
C GLU A 220 22.92 -18.29 5.24
N ASN A 221 22.34 -17.07 5.26
CA ASN A 221 22.44 -16.17 6.40
C ASN A 221 21.35 -16.42 7.45
N GLY A 222 21.49 -17.49 8.22
CA GLY A 222 20.69 -17.78 9.41
C GLY A 222 21.18 -17.11 10.70
N ARG A 223 22.19 -16.25 10.64
CA ARG A 223 22.79 -15.62 11.82
C ARG A 223 21.81 -14.70 12.54
N PHE A 224 21.83 -14.80 13.85
CA PHE A 224 21.19 -13.86 14.77
C PHE A 224 22.26 -13.00 15.42
N VAL A 225 22.06 -11.68 15.39
CA VAL A 225 23.00 -10.73 15.99
C VAL A 225 22.29 -9.99 17.11
N PRO A 226 22.90 -9.91 18.32
CA PRO A 226 22.32 -9.13 19.42
C PRO A 226 22.16 -7.66 19.03
N ALA A 227 21.01 -7.06 19.39
CA ALA A 227 20.75 -5.65 19.10
C ALA A 227 21.83 -4.71 19.66
N PRO A 228 22.31 -4.86 20.92
CA PRO A 228 23.33 -4.00 21.46
C PRO A 228 24.63 -3.99 20.63
N GLU A 229 25.04 -5.17 20.11
CA GLU A 229 26.26 -5.26 19.29
C GLU A 229 26.18 -4.40 18.01
N ILE A 230 25.02 -4.42 17.33
CA ILE A 230 24.83 -3.63 16.11
C ILE A 230 24.65 -2.15 16.47
N GLU A 231 23.87 -1.87 17.51
CA GLU A 231 23.57 -0.50 17.94
C GLU A 231 24.85 0.22 18.37
N ASP A 232 25.72 -0.42 19.16
CA ASP A 232 26.99 0.14 19.59
C ASP A 232 27.90 0.42 18.39
N ARG A 233 28.02 -0.50 17.43
CA ARG A 233 28.81 -0.28 16.20
C ARG A 233 28.30 0.90 15.38
N VAL A 234 26.98 0.98 15.18
CA VAL A 234 26.37 2.08 14.42
C VAL A 234 26.58 3.41 15.16
N LEU A 235 26.32 3.45 16.46
CA LEU A 235 26.48 4.66 17.26
C LEU A 235 27.95 5.11 17.33
N ALA A 236 28.91 4.19 17.46
CA ALA A 236 30.34 4.52 17.44
C ALA A 236 30.73 5.11 16.06
N ALA A 237 30.30 4.50 14.96
CA ALA A 237 30.54 5.02 13.60
C ALA A 237 29.92 6.40 13.40
N LEU A 238 28.67 6.59 13.84
CA LEU A 238 27.98 7.89 13.76
C LEU A 238 28.71 8.96 14.57
N LYS A 239 29.16 8.64 15.80
CA LYS A 239 29.94 9.57 16.61
C LYS A 239 31.25 9.95 15.92
N ALA A 240 31.98 8.97 15.40
CA ALA A 240 33.24 9.22 14.71
C ALA A 240 33.09 10.10 13.47
N HIS A 241 32.01 9.90 12.68
CA HIS A 241 31.80 10.66 11.44
C HIS A 241 31.09 11.99 11.66
N LEU A 242 30.04 12.04 12.49
CA LEU A 242 29.25 13.28 12.66
C LEU A 242 29.91 14.29 13.60
N LEU A 243 30.71 13.83 14.56
CA LEU A 243 31.40 14.71 15.50
C LEU A 243 32.82 15.05 15.06
N ALA A 244 33.24 14.65 13.87
CA ALA A 244 34.52 15.09 13.32
C ALA A 244 34.51 16.62 13.15
N PRO A 245 35.57 17.33 13.60
CA PRO A 245 35.59 18.80 13.66
C PRO A 245 35.35 19.49 12.31
N ASP A 246 35.82 18.91 11.23
CA ASP A 246 35.63 19.37 9.83
C ASP A 246 34.19 19.25 9.39
N VAL A 247 33.50 18.15 9.72
CA VAL A 247 32.09 17.94 9.44
C VAL A 247 31.21 18.93 10.21
N ILE A 248 31.49 19.13 11.48
CA ILE A 248 30.79 20.13 12.30
C ILE A 248 30.99 21.53 11.73
N LYS A 249 32.20 21.89 11.35
CA LYS A 249 32.52 23.19 10.75
C LYS A 249 31.70 23.40 9.47
N THR A 250 31.71 22.43 8.56
CA THR A 250 30.97 22.47 7.30
C THR A 250 29.46 22.57 7.55
N ALA A 251 28.92 21.81 8.50
CA ALA A 251 27.50 21.85 8.84
C ALA A 251 27.08 23.22 9.42
N VAL A 252 27.91 23.80 10.30
CA VAL A 252 27.67 25.14 10.87
C VAL A 252 27.70 26.22 9.78
N GLU A 253 28.65 26.13 8.86
CA GLU A 253 28.75 27.07 7.74
C GLU A 253 27.54 26.96 6.81
N ALA A 254 27.16 25.76 6.42
CA ALA A 254 25.97 25.52 5.62
C ALA A 254 24.69 26.02 6.32
N TYR A 255 24.53 25.76 7.60
CA TYR A 255 23.41 26.28 8.40
C TYR A 255 23.38 27.81 8.42
N ARG A 256 24.52 28.46 8.61
CA ARG A 256 24.61 29.93 8.60
C ARG A 256 24.19 30.52 7.25
N VAL A 257 24.68 29.95 6.16
CA VAL A 257 24.32 30.39 4.79
C VAL A 257 22.81 30.23 4.55
N GLU A 258 22.26 29.09 4.88
CA GLU A 258 20.84 28.82 4.68
C GLU A 258 19.95 29.70 5.57
N ARG A 259 20.35 29.94 6.82
CA ARG A 259 19.63 30.84 7.71
C ARG A 259 19.58 32.28 7.17
N VAL A 260 20.70 32.77 6.61
CA VAL A 260 20.75 34.09 5.98
C VAL A 260 19.87 34.15 4.74
N ARG A 261 19.86 33.09 3.91
CA ARG A 261 19.01 32.97 2.74
C ARG A 261 17.52 33.04 3.12
N LEU A 262 17.09 32.18 4.06
CA LEU A 262 15.71 32.16 4.57
C LEU A 262 15.28 33.48 5.20
N SER A 263 16.17 34.12 5.97
CA SER A 263 15.90 35.42 6.57
C SER A 263 15.68 36.50 5.49
N ARG A 264 16.48 36.51 4.43
CA ARG A 264 16.33 37.44 3.32
C ARG A 264 15.02 37.21 2.54
N GLU A 265 14.67 35.95 2.32
CA GLU A 265 13.40 35.61 1.66
C GLU A 265 12.19 36.03 2.51
N ALA A 266 12.23 35.74 3.82
CA ALA A 266 11.20 36.17 4.75
C ALA A 266 11.05 37.70 4.78
N ALA A 267 12.18 38.44 4.80
CA ALA A 267 12.15 39.91 4.75
C ALA A 267 11.56 40.44 3.46
N LYS A 268 11.87 39.85 2.29
CA LYS A 268 11.28 40.23 1.00
C LYS A 268 9.76 39.98 0.97
N THR A 269 9.33 38.79 1.45
CA THR A 269 7.91 38.46 1.53
C THR A 269 7.16 39.37 2.45
N ARG A 270 7.73 39.71 3.62
CA ARG A 270 7.16 40.65 4.57
C ARG A 270 7.02 42.05 3.97
N ALA A 271 8.07 42.57 3.33
CA ALA A 271 8.03 43.87 2.68
C ALA A 271 6.99 43.92 1.53
N SER A 272 6.78 42.83 0.81
CA SER A 272 5.72 42.72 -0.20
C SER A 272 4.34 42.80 0.42
N LEU A 273 4.10 42.01 1.48
CA LEU A 273 2.82 41.98 2.21
C LEU A 273 2.52 43.35 2.87
N GLU A 274 3.52 44.01 3.44
CA GLU A 274 3.35 45.34 4.03
C GLU A 274 2.96 46.40 2.98
N ARG A 275 3.51 46.32 1.76
CA ARG A 275 3.10 47.19 0.64
C ARG A 275 1.67 46.91 0.20
N GLU A 276 1.31 45.63 0.07
CA GLU A 276 -0.04 45.21 -0.31
C GLU A 276 -1.06 45.68 0.74
N LEU A 277 -0.76 45.51 2.03
CA LEU A 277 -1.59 46.00 3.12
C LEU A 277 -1.76 47.49 3.10
N ALA A 278 -0.68 48.23 2.86
CA ALA A 278 -0.75 49.72 2.75
C ALA A 278 -1.61 50.16 1.56
N GLU A 279 -1.55 49.43 0.44
CA GLU A 279 -2.39 49.71 -0.74
C GLU A 279 -3.87 49.41 -0.47
N ILE A 280 -4.16 48.27 0.16
CA ILE A 280 -5.52 47.90 0.57
C ILE A 280 -6.08 48.97 1.51
N ASN A 281 -5.36 49.30 2.57
CA ASN A 281 -5.78 50.31 3.53
C ASN A 281 -6.04 51.70 2.88
N ARG A 282 -5.22 52.09 1.90
CA ARG A 282 -5.45 53.34 1.15
C ARG A 282 -6.73 53.27 0.33
N LYS A 283 -6.98 52.14 -0.37
CA LYS A 283 -8.20 51.95 -1.16
C LYS A 283 -9.44 51.90 -0.28
N THR A 284 -9.38 51.19 0.84
CA THR A 284 -10.47 51.13 1.83
C THR A 284 -10.82 52.52 2.38
N LYS A 285 -9.82 53.31 2.83
CA LYS A 285 -10.04 54.67 3.32
C LYS A 285 -10.64 55.57 2.26
N TRP A 286 -10.24 55.45 1.00
CA TRP A 286 -10.80 56.22 -0.09
C TRP A 286 -12.27 55.86 -0.35
N ILE A 287 -12.62 54.58 -0.39
CA ILE A 287 -14.02 54.10 -0.58
C ILE A 287 -14.91 54.59 0.56
N ILE A 288 -14.45 54.46 1.81
CA ILE A 288 -15.20 54.93 2.99
C ILE A 288 -15.48 56.44 2.88
N ARG A 289 -14.48 57.26 2.53
CA ARG A 289 -14.65 58.72 2.36
C ARG A 289 -15.64 59.05 1.25
N GLU A 290 -15.65 58.32 0.13
CA GLU A 290 -16.63 58.56 -0.94
C GLU A 290 -18.06 58.18 -0.51
N ILE A 291 -18.21 57.13 0.29
CA ILE A 291 -19.50 56.75 0.88
C ILE A 291 -20.00 57.82 1.86
N GLU A 292 -19.13 58.30 2.76
CA GLU A 292 -19.46 59.38 3.73
C GLU A 292 -19.86 60.70 3.05
N ASN A 293 -19.27 61.00 1.88
CA ASN A 293 -19.60 62.18 1.09
C ASN A 293 -20.88 62.04 0.22
N GLY A 294 -21.65 60.97 0.40
CA GLY A 294 -22.90 60.72 -0.33
C GLY A 294 -22.73 60.26 -1.77
N ARG A 295 -21.50 59.93 -2.20
CA ARG A 295 -21.18 59.42 -3.54
C ARG A 295 -21.04 57.89 -3.59
N GLY A 296 -21.51 57.18 -2.55
CA GLY A 296 -21.45 55.74 -2.46
C GLY A 296 -22.32 55.06 -3.50
N SER A 297 -21.80 54.01 -4.15
CA SER A 297 -22.55 53.12 -5.03
C SER A 297 -22.56 51.71 -4.50
N ALA A 298 -23.54 50.87 -4.89
CA ALA A 298 -23.60 49.45 -4.51
C ALA A 298 -22.29 48.72 -4.87
N LYS A 299 -21.68 49.02 -6.02
CA LYS A 299 -20.37 48.52 -6.43
C LYS A 299 -19.23 48.93 -5.49
N GLY A 300 -19.32 50.06 -4.83
CA GLY A 300 -18.35 50.51 -3.83
C GLY A 300 -18.41 49.71 -2.55
N SER A 301 -19.62 49.35 -2.10
CA SER A 301 -19.82 48.47 -0.93
C SER A 301 -19.33 47.05 -1.18
N ASP A 302 -19.62 46.48 -2.34
CA ASP A 302 -19.12 45.17 -2.73
C ASP A 302 -17.59 45.14 -2.76
N ARG A 303 -16.98 46.21 -3.30
CA ARG A 303 -15.51 46.32 -3.37
C ARG A 303 -14.87 46.51 -2.00
N LEU A 304 -15.55 47.17 -1.07
CA LEU A 304 -15.10 47.29 0.32
C LEU A 304 -15.03 45.89 0.98
N TYR A 305 -16.09 45.09 0.83
CA TYR A 305 -16.17 43.74 1.35
C TYR A 305 -15.07 42.83 0.78
N GLU A 306 -14.79 42.92 -0.53
CA GLU A 306 -13.69 42.20 -1.17
C GLU A 306 -12.31 42.57 -0.60
N LEU A 307 -12.10 43.86 -0.27
CA LEU A 307 -10.83 44.35 0.28
C LEU A 307 -10.64 43.96 1.76
N GLU A 308 -11.72 43.85 2.52
CA GLU A 308 -11.69 43.41 3.93
C GLU A 308 -11.47 41.90 4.08
N THR A 309 -11.86 41.12 3.09
CA THR A 309 -11.71 39.65 3.10
C THR A 309 -10.37 39.17 2.54
N ARG A 310 -9.56 40.05 1.97
CA ARG A 310 -8.24 39.76 1.41
C ARG A 310 -7.11 40.02 2.39
#